data_734a349e408f41b2d5157a00df1520ec
#
_entry.id   734a349e408f41b2d5157a00df1520ec
#
_cell.length_a   1.000
_cell.length_b   1.000
_cell.length_c   1.000
_cell.angle_alpha   90.00
_cell.angle_beta   90.00
_cell.angle_gamma   90.00
#
_symmetry.space_group_name_H-M   'P 1'
#
loop_
_entity.id
_entity.type
_entity.pdbx_description
1 polymer ?
#
loop_
_entity_poly.entity_id
_entity_poly.type
_entity_poly.pdbx_seq_one_letter_code
_entity_poly.pdbx_strand_id
1 'polypeptide(L)'
;MRYACIQRHRGEFEVLLMCRVLEVTRSGFYAWLKSVPSAWARTEERLRVEVRAVYEMSRGRYGSPRVHAELQARGERVGRKRVARLMSQEGLRGKKRRRFKVTTNSSHTYPVAPNVLDRKFDVDEAGVPDQVWAADITYVPTREGWLYLAIVLDLASRLVVGWSMGETLESSLAIDALNMAIQRRRPAAGLLHHSDRGVQYASNDYRALLEGKQAVVSMSRKGNCWDNAVAESFFATVEIELIQDEDWHTRNEARGAIFEFVEVWYNRQRRHSSLKYQTPAEFDKRLWEAARAPLPKAA
;
A
#
# COMPACT_ATOMS: atom_id res chain seq x y z
N MET A 1 10.18 -20.66 32.73
CA MET A 1 11.62 -20.34 32.75
C MET A 1 12.47 -21.37 33.52
N ARG A 2 12.20 -21.68 34.82
CA ARG A 2 13.03 -22.56 35.66
C ARG A 2 13.24 -23.96 35.06
N TYR A 3 12.18 -24.68 34.66
CA TYR A 3 12.28 -26.00 34.03
C TYR A 3 13.02 -26.00 32.69
N ALA A 4 12.87 -24.97 31.86
CA ALA A 4 13.61 -24.84 30.61
C ALA A 4 15.13 -24.65 30.83
N CYS A 5 15.51 -23.97 31.93
CA CYS A 5 16.91 -23.86 32.35
C CYS A 5 17.49 -25.24 32.73
N ILE A 6 16.75 -26.02 33.55
CA ILE A 6 17.15 -27.38 33.92
C ILE A 6 17.31 -28.27 32.70
N GLN A 7 16.36 -28.21 31.76
CA GLN A 7 16.44 -28.96 30.51
C GLN A 7 17.66 -28.64 29.68
N ARG A 8 18.04 -27.36 29.59
CA ARG A 8 19.21 -26.90 28.81
C ARG A 8 20.52 -27.40 29.38
N HIS A 9 20.64 -27.45 30.69
CA HIS A 9 21.90 -27.76 31.41
C HIS A 9 21.94 -29.16 32.00
N ARG A 10 20.98 -30.04 31.70
CA ARG A 10 20.92 -31.39 32.26
C ARG A 10 22.08 -32.31 31.88
N GLY A 11 22.88 -31.96 30.89
CA GLY A 11 24.12 -32.65 30.51
C GLY A 11 25.34 -32.20 31.27
N GLU A 12 25.26 -31.03 31.93
CA GLU A 12 26.36 -30.40 32.67
C GLU A 12 26.23 -30.56 34.19
N PHE A 13 24.98 -30.55 34.69
CA PHE A 13 24.68 -30.61 36.13
C PHE A 13 23.58 -31.60 36.44
N GLU A 14 23.65 -32.19 37.66
CA GLU A 14 22.61 -33.07 38.14
C GLU A 14 21.27 -32.37 38.29
N VAL A 15 20.18 -33.01 37.75
CA VAL A 15 18.82 -32.48 37.80
C VAL A 15 18.36 -32.18 39.23
N LEU A 16 18.78 -33.05 40.22
CA LEU A 16 18.41 -32.85 41.62
C LEU A 16 19.00 -31.54 42.19
N LEU A 17 20.29 -31.28 41.90
CA LEU A 17 20.97 -30.07 42.32
C LEU A 17 20.32 -28.82 41.73
N MET A 18 20.07 -28.84 40.44
CA MET A 18 19.39 -27.72 39.72
C MET A 18 17.99 -27.46 40.26
N CYS A 19 17.24 -28.52 40.55
CA CYS A 19 15.91 -28.38 41.13
C CYS A 19 15.94 -27.71 42.49
N ARG A 20 16.94 -28.05 43.32
CA ARG A 20 17.15 -27.42 44.63
C ARG A 20 17.52 -25.96 44.53
N VAL A 21 18.47 -25.62 43.66
CA VAL A 21 18.94 -24.25 43.44
C VAL A 21 17.83 -23.36 42.84
N LEU A 22 17.03 -23.90 41.94
CA LEU A 22 15.94 -23.17 41.29
C LEU A 22 14.60 -23.26 42.04
N GLU A 23 14.60 -23.87 43.24
CA GLU A 23 13.40 -23.98 44.11
C GLU A 23 12.19 -24.59 43.37
N VAL A 24 12.40 -25.71 42.68
CA VAL A 24 11.37 -26.47 41.99
C VAL A 24 11.46 -27.94 42.37
N THR A 25 10.31 -28.66 42.28
CA THR A 25 10.30 -30.09 42.59
C THR A 25 10.82 -30.91 41.39
N ARG A 26 11.52 -32.01 41.68
CA ARG A 26 11.97 -32.96 40.65
C ARG A 26 10.79 -33.59 39.90
N SER A 27 9.70 -33.93 40.63
CA SER A 27 8.48 -34.44 40.02
C SER A 27 7.84 -33.43 39.08
N GLY A 28 7.80 -32.15 39.46
CA GLY A 28 7.30 -31.04 38.62
C GLY A 28 8.13 -30.86 37.34
N PHE A 29 9.46 -30.99 37.42
CA PHE A 29 10.32 -30.96 36.23
C PHE A 29 10.01 -32.10 35.26
N TYR A 30 9.92 -33.36 35.75
CA TYR A 30 9.62 -34.52 34.90
C TYR A 30 8.18 -34.48 34.36
N ALA A 31 7.20 -33.99 35.12
CA ALA A 31 5.85 -33.78 34.66
C ALA A 31 5.83 -32.70 33.54
N TRP A 32 6.54 -31.60 33.71
CA TRP A 32 6.71 -30.58 32.69
C TRP A 32 7.41 -31.12 31.42
N LEU A 33 8.44 -31.95 31.59
CA LEU A 33 9.17 -32.57 30.47
C LEU A 33 8.28 -33.50 29.63
N LYS A 34 7.33 -34.17 30.27
CA LYS A 34 6.35 -35.05 29.62
C LYS A 34 5.09 -34.30 29.17
N SER A 35 4.94 -33.05 29.54
CA SER A 35 3.74 -32.28 29.19
C SER A 35 3.62 -32.05 27.69
N VAL A 36 2.53 -32.49 27.12
CA VAL A 36 2.15 -32.14 25.74
C VAL A 36 1.67 -30.67 25.74
N PRO A 37 2.10 -29.85 24.80
CA PRO A 37 1.58 -28.47 24.69
C PRO A 37 0.06 -28.44 24.68
N SER A 38 -0.54 -27.58 25.47
CA SER A 38 -1.99 -27.41 25.52
C SER A 38 -2.56 -27.08 24.13
N ALA A 39 -3.85 -27.36 23.91
CA ALA A 39 -4.52 -26.97 22.67
C ALA A 39 -4.36 -25.47 22.38
N TRP A 40 -4.41 -24.65 23.43
CA TRP A 40 -4.16 -23.21 23.34
C TRP A 40 -2.72 -22.90 22.89
N ALA A 41 -1.72 -23.57 23.47
CA ALA A 41 -0.30 -23.34 23.11
C ALA A 41 -0.01 -23.75 21.65
N ARG A 42 -0.61 -24.85 21.19
CA ARG A 42 -0.50 -25.28 19.79
C ARG A 42 -1.16 -24.28 18.83
N THR A 43 -2.34 -23.77 19.19
CA THR A 43 -3.02 -22.75 18.40
C THR A 43 -2.23 -21.42 18.37
N GLU A 44 -1.61 -21.06 19.48
CA GLU A 44 -0.78 -19.85 19.58
C GLU A 44 0.46 -19.95 18.68
N GLU A 45 1.13 -21.11 18.68
CA GLU A 45 2.32 -21.35 17.85
C GLU A 45 1.95 -21.38 16.36
N ARG A 46 0.87 -22.06 15.97
CA ARG A 46 0.36 -22.03 14.60
C ARG A 46 0.08 -20.59 14.13
N LEU A 47 -0.62 -19.82 14.97
CA LEU A 47 -0.96 -18.45 14.64
C LEU A 47 0.28 -17.54 14.54
N ARG A 48 1.32 -17.82 15.33
CA ARG A 48 2.61 -17.12 15.24
C ARG A 48 3.28 -17.33 13.89
N VAL A 49 3.29 -18.58 13.40
CA VAL A 49 3.79 -18.92 12.07
C VAL A 49 3.01 -18.18 10.99
N GLU A 50 1.68 -18.15 11.06
CA GLU A 50 0.84 -17.44 10.10
C GLU A 50 1.07 -15.92 10.11
N VAL A 51 1.22 -15.31 11.29
CA VAL A 51 1.53 -13.88 11.43
C VAL A 51 2.87 -13.57 10.77
N ARG A 52 3.89 -14.41 10.99
CA ARG A 52 5.22 -14.25 10.38
C ARG A 52 5.14 -14.40 8.87
N ALA A 53 4.46 -15.42 8.36
CA ALA A 53 4.29 -15.64 6.92
C ALA A 53 3.62 -14.45 6.21
N VAL A 54 2.57 -13.86 6.81
CA VAL A 54 1.93 -12.64 6.27
C VAL A 54 2.88 -11.45 6.30
N TYR A 55 3.65 -11.29 7.36
CA TYR A 55 4.63 -10.20 7.49
C TYR A 55 5.73 -10.32 6.43
N GLU A 56 6.28 -11.51 6.22
CA GLU A 56 7.32 -11.81 5.23
C GLU A 56 6.77 -11.65 3.80
N MET A 57 5.57 -12.17 3.50
CA MET A 57 4.88 -11.94 2.23
C MET A 57 4.77 -10.46 1.90
N SER A 58 4.49 -9.62 2.89
CA SER A 58 4.44 -8.16 2.72
C SER A 58 5.83 -7.50 2.69
N ARG A 59 6.93 -8.25 2.74
CA ARG A 59 8.31 -7.73 2.85
C ARG A 59 8.47 -6.75 4.02
N GLY A 60 7.85 -7.05 5.17
CA GLY A 60 7.88 -6.20 6.35
C GLY A 60 7.06 -4.90 6.26
N ARG A 61 6.28 -4.71 5.20
CA ARG A 61 5.50 -3.48 4.96
C ARG A 61 4.29 -3.37 5.89
N TYR A 62 3.67 -4.51 6.26
CA TYR A 62 2.43 -4.51 7.03
C TYR A 62 2.67 -4.31 8.53
N GLY A 63 1.92 -3.38 9.11
CA GLY A 63 1.66 -3.34 10.55
C GLY A 63 0.47 -4.23 10.94
N SER A 64 0.24 -4.37 12.25
CA SER A 64 -0.79 -5.27 12.78
C SER A 64 -2.21 -5.10 12.19
N PRO A 65 -2.68 -3.91 11.77
CA PRO A 65 -4.00 -3.81 11.14
C PRO A 65 -4.11 -4.54 9.80
N ARG A 66 -3.07 -4.43 8.94
CA ARG A 66 -3.05 -5.11 7.64
C ARG A 66 -2.76 -6.61 7.76
N VAL A 67 -1.87 -7.00 8.69
CA VAL A 67 -1.63 -8.43 9.01
C VAL A 67 -2.93 -9.08 9.49
N HIS A 68 -3.67 -8.43 10.39
CA HIS A 68 -4.98 -8.92 10.85
C HIS A 68 -5.97 -9.07 9.70
N ALA A 69 -6.11 -8.05 8.85
CA ALA A 69 -7.02 -8.08 7.71
C ALA A 69 -6.67 -9.21 6.70
N GLU A 70 -5.37 -9.44 6.47
CA GLU A 70 -4.90 -10.53 5.61
C GLU A 70 -5.20 -11.90 6.22
N LEU A 71 -4.98 -12.08 7.52
CA LEU A 71 -5.33 -13.33 8.22
C LEU A 71 -6.84 -13.61 8.16
N GLN A 72 -7.67 -12.57 8.34
CA GLN A 72 -9.13 -12.72 8.19
C GLN A 72 -9.53 -13.13 6.76
N ALA A 73 -8.89 -12.52 5.74
CA ALA A 73 -9.12 -12.89 4.34
C ALA A 73 -8.72 -14.35 4.03
N ARG A 74 -7.74 -14.90 4.75
CA ARG A 74 -7.36 -16.32 4.71
C ARG A 74 -8.26 -17.24 5.55
N GLY A 75 -9.30 -16.70 6.18
CA GLY A 75 -10.25 -17.47 7.00
C GLY A 75 -9.86 -17.64 8.47
N GLU A 76 -8.75 -17.01 8.93
CA GLU A 76 -8.34 -17.09 10.32
C GLU A 76 -9.22 -16.22 11.23
N ARG A 77 -9.85 -16.87 12.23
CA ARG A 77 -10.65 -16.18 13.25
C ARG A 77 -9.79 -15.71 14.41
N VAL A 78 -9.16 -14.57 14.25
CA VAL A 78 -8.26 -13.97 15.26
C VAL A 78 -8.62 -12.52 15.54
N GLY A 79 -8.49 -12.10 16.79
CA GLY A 79 -8.73 -10.70 17.17
C GLY A 79 -7.49 -9.82 16.91
N ARG A 80 -7.73 -8.56 16.51
CA ARG A 80 -6.68 -7.56 16.21
C ARG A 80 -5.66 -7.38 17.34
N LYS A 81 -6.10 -7.37 18.62
CA LYS A 81 -5.22 -7.25 19.79
C LYS A 81 -4.26 -8.45 19.91
N ARG A 82 -4.74 -9.67 19.58
CA ARG A 82 -3.92 -10.88 19.60
C ARG A 82 -2.83 -10.82 18.54
N VAL A 83 -3.17 -10.43 17.30
CA VAL A 83 -2.18 -10.23 16.22
C VAL A 83 -1.14 -9.19 16.60
N ALA A 84 -1.56 -8.03 17.13
CA ALA A 84 -0.62 -6.98 17.57
C ALA A 84 0.34 -7.47 18.65
N ARG A 85 -0.15 -8.27 19.62
CA ARG A 85 0.67 -8.87 20.68
C ARG A 85 1.70 -9.86 20.11
N LEU A 86 1.27 -10.75 19.21
CA LEU A 86 2.17 -11.72 18.56
C LEU A 86 3.25 -11.01 17.74
N MET A 87 2.90 -10.02 16.93
CA MET A 87 3.88 -9.21 16.20
C MET A 87 4.88 -8.54 17.14
N SER A 88 4.41 -7.98 18.27
CA SER A 88 5.29 -7.34 19.26
C SER A 88 6.24 -8.33 19.90
N GLN A 89 5.79 -9.55 20.23
CA GLN A 89 6.61 -10.62 20.80
C GLN A 89 7.71 -11.11 19.85
N GLU A 90 7.41 -11.13 18.55
CA GLU A 90 8.33 -11.50 17.47
C GLU A 90 9.20 -10.33 17.00
N GLY A 91 9.04 -9.12 17.57
CA GLY A 91 9.77 -7.93 17.13
C GLY A 91 9.35 -7.40 15.76
N LEU A 92 8.24 -7.89 15.20
CA LEU A 92 7.76 -7.52 13.86
C LEU A 92 7.11 -6.14 13.87
N ARG A 93 7.62 -5.24 13.04
CA ARG A 93 7.13 -3.85 12.96
C ARG A 93 6.96 -3.46 11.50
N GLY A 94 5.76 -2.97 11.12
CA GLY A 94 5.54 -2.41 9.79
C GLY A 94 6.37 -1.14 9.55
N LYS A 95 6.66 -0.86 8.29
CA LYS A 95 7.39 0.34 7.87
C LYS A 95 6.67 1.61 8.34
N LYS A 96 7.45 2.63 8.74
CA LYS A 96 6.94 3.92 9.23
C LYS A 96 7.48 5.05 8.36
N ARG A 97 6.66 6.10 8.19
CA ARG A 97 7.03 7.33 7.49
C ARG A 97 8.21 8.04 8.18
N ARG A 98 9.25 8.37 7.41
CA ARG A 98 10.24 9.39 7.76
C ARG A 98 9.72 10.76 7.27
N ARG A 99 10.29 11.89 7.72
CA ARG A 99 9.81 13.24 7.31
C ARG A 99 10.02 13.46 5.81
N PHE A 100 9.01 14.03 5.15
CA PHE A 100 8.97 14.29 3.71
C PHE A 100 9.33 15.75 3.37
N LYS A 101 9.87 16.00 2.13
CA LYS A 101 10.12 17.33 1.55
C LYS A 101 9.20 17.54 0.34
N VAL A 102 8.57 18.72 0.25
CA VAL A 102 7.72 19.12 -0.90
C VAL A 102 8.61 19.65 -2.04
N THR A 103 8.30 19.28 -3.31
CA THR A 103 9.14 19.55 -4.49
C THR A 103 8.42 20.11 -5.72
N THR A 104 7.16 20.58 -5.62
CA THR A 104 6.40 21.04 -6.79
C THR A 104 6.74 22.49 -7.16
N ASN A 105 7.10 22.72 -8.44
CA ASN A 105 7.24 24.07 -9.03
C ASN A 105 5.98 24.41 -9.85
N SER A 106 5.16 25.35 -9.36
CA SER A 106 3.89 25.77 -9.98
C SER A 106 3.96 27.14 -10.67
N SER A 107 5.16 27.63 -11.00
CA SER A 107 5.36 28.97 -11.62
C SER A 107 5.49 28.83 -13.14
N HIS A 108 4.37 28.98 -13.87
CA HIS A 108 4.33 28.99 -15.34
C HIS A 108 3.21 29.90 -15.85
N THR A 109 3.24 30.24 -17.15
CA THR A 109 2.29 31.14 -17.84
C THR A 109 1.12 30.40 -18.53
N TYR A 110 1.06 29.07 -18.48
CA TYR A 110 -0.02 28.31 -19.10
C TYR A 110 -1.36 28.52 -18.40
N PRO A 111 -2.50 28.43 -19.13
CA PRO A 111 -3.82 28.50 -18.54
C PRO A 111 -4.04 27.40 -17.50
N VAL A 112 -4.61 27.79 -16.36
CA VAL A 112 -4.91 26.87 -15.24
C VAL A 112 -6.40 26.62 -15.17
N ALA A 113 -6.82 25.35 -15.15
CA ALA A 113 -8.22 24.98 -14.99
C ALA A 113 -8.71 25.24 -13.54
N PRO A 114 -10.03 25.50 -13.35
CA PRO A 114 -10.61 25.61 -12.01
C PRO A 114 -10.52 24.27 -11.25
N ASN A 115 -10.52 24.33 -9.91
CA ASN A 115 -10.63 23.14 -9.10
C ASN A 115 -12.10 22.68 -9.05
N VAL A 116 -12.46 21.74 -9.92
CA VAL A 116 -13.81 21.16 -10.01
C VAL A 116 -13.99 20.00 -9.01
N LEU A 117 -12.90 19.27 -8.70
CA LEU A 117 -12.93 18.14 -7.77
C LEU A 117 -13.27 18.57 -6.34
N ASP A 118 -12.81 19.77 -5.93
CA ASP A 118 -13.08 20.41 -4.64
C ASP A 118 -13.01 19.45 -3.43
N ARG A 119 -11.94 18.62 -3.40
CA ARG A 119 -11.64 17.66 -2.32
C ARG A 119 -12.69 16.55 -2.10
N LYS A 120 -13.52 16.26 -3.05
CA LYS A 120 -14.43 15.11 -3.00
C LYS A 120 -13.65 13.81 -3.19
N PHE A 121 -12.91 13.41 -2.16
CA PHE A 121 -12.01 12.26 -2.19
C PHE A 121 -12.60 11.00 -1.57
N ASP A 122 -13.82 11.07 -1.05
CA ASP A 122 -14.45 9.89 -0.46
C ASP A 122 -14.69 8.84 -1.55
N VAL A 123 -14.40 7.59 -1.21
CA VAL A 123 -14.59 6.46 -2.13
C VAL A 123 -16.08 6.26 -2.44
N ASP A 124 -16.94 6.51 -1.45
CA ASP A 124 -18.39 6.41 -1.61
C ASP A 124 -18.95 7.58 -2.46
N GLU A 125 -18.29 8.77 -2.44
CA GLU A 125 -18.63 9.91 -3.30
C GLU A 125 -18.05 9.80 -4.72
N ALA A 126 -16.92 9.11 -4.89
CA ALA A 126 -16.28 8.91 -6.19
C ALA A 126 -17.07 7.98 -7.13
N GLY A 127 -18.06 7.26 -6.60
CA GLY A 127 -19.02 6.49 -7.37
C GLY A 127 -18.46 5.27 -8.08
N VAL A 128 -18.68 5.19 -9.39
CA VAL A 128 -18.21 4.10 -10.25
C VAL A 128 -16.77 4.35 -10.68
N PRO A 129 -15.92 3.33 -10.89
CA PRO A 129 -14.58 3.51 -11.45
C PRO A 129 -14.59 4.26 -12.79
N ASP A 130 -13.49 4.93 -13.09
CA ASP A 130 -13.27 5.70 -14.31
C ASP A 130 -14.15 6.96 -14.48
N GLN A 131 -14.71 7.47 -13.39
CA GLN A 131 -15.37 8.78 -13.36
C GLN A 131 -14.42 9.91 -12.94
N VAL A 132 -13.49 9.63 -12.05
CA VAL A 132 -12.53 10.63 -11.54
C VAL A 132 -11.15 10.01 -11.48
N TRP A 133 -10.21 10.61 -12.22
CA TRP A 133 -8.79 10.25 -12.16
C TRP A 133 -7.97 11.37 -11.56
N ALA A 134 -7.00 11.00 -10.72
CA ALA A 134 -6.00 11.92 -10.19
C ALA A 134 -4.63 11.57 -10.75
N ALA A 135 -3.87 12.59 -11.19
CA ALA A 135 -2.54 12.43 -11.75
C ALA A 135 -1.51 13.26 -10.96
N ASP A 136 -0.30 12.72 -10.86
CA ASP A 136 0.82 13.38 -10.20
C ASP A 136 2.16 12.75 -10.60
N ILE A 137 3.28 13.46 -10.33
CA ILE A 137 4.63 13.01 -10.64
C ILE A 137 5.48 13.06 -9.38
N THR A 138 6.31 12.02 -9.17
CA THR A 138 7.30 11.99 -8.09
C THR A 138 8.70 11.72 -8.63
N TYR A 139 9.69 11.99 -7.78
CA TYR A 139 11.12 11.82 -8.03
C TYR A 139 11.63 10.60 -7.29
N VAL A 140 12.32 9.72 -7.98
CA VAL A 140 12.91 8.51 -7.42
C VAL A 140 14.43 8.63 -7.53
N PRO A 141 15.17 8.63 -6.40
CA PRO A 141 16.61 8.76 -6.43
C PRO A 141 17.27 7.47 -6.90
N THR A 142 18.29 7.59 -7.74
CA THR A 142 19.23 6.53 -8.09
C THR A 142 20.65 7.09 -8.11
N ARG A 143 21.67 6.23 -8.11
CA ARG A 143 23.06 6.71 -8.22
C ARG A 143 23.40 7.27 -9.61
N GLU A 144 22.60 6.95 -10.64
CA GLU A 144 22.69 7.56 -11.97
C GLU A 144 21.95 8.90 -12.08
N GLY A 145 21.28 9.37 -11.00
CA GLY A 145 20.47 10.57 -10.96
C GLY A 145 18.99 10.26 -10.79
N TRP A 146 18.13 11.25 -11.05
CA TRP A 146 16.70 11.13 -10.85
C TRP A 146 16.04 10.24 -11.90
N LEU A 147 15.12 9.41 -11.46
CA LEU A 147 14.09 8.76 -12.26
C LEU A 147 12.76 9.40 -11.89
N TYR A 148 11.97 9.82 -12.86
CA TYR A 148 10.66 10.42 -12.64
C TYR A 148 9.58 9.39 -12.85
N LEU A 149 8.60 9.34 -11.96
CA LEU A 149 7.44 8.45 -12.05
C LEU A 149 6.18 9.30 -12.13
N ALA A 150 5.49 9.26 -13.27
CA ALA A 150 4.13 9.78 -13.43
C ALA A 150 3.10 8.67 -13.21
N ILE A 151 2.00 8.99 -12.54
CA ILE A 151 0.88 8.07 -12.34
C ILE A 151 -0.45 8.70 -12.70
N VAL A 152 -1.40 7.86 -13.06
CA VAL A 152 -2.84 8.16 -13.11
C VAL A 152 -3.55 7.16 -12.22
N LEU A 153 -4.30 7.63 -11.24
CA LEU A 153 -4.95 6.85 -10.21
C LEU A 153 -6.47 7.06 -10.29
N ASP A 154 -7.22 5.98 -10.34
CA ASP A 154 -8.68 6.02 -10.21
C ASP A 154 -9.11 6.34 -8.77
N LEU A 155 -9.95 7.35 -8.62
CA LEU A 155 -10.30 7.87 -7.30
C LEU A 155 -11.23 6.92 -6.53
N ALA A 156 -12.14 6.22 -7.22
CA ALA A 156 -13.08 5.29 -6.59
C ALA A 156 -12.39 4.04 -6.07
N SER A 157 -11.52 3.45 -6.88
CA SER A 157 -10.88 2.16 -6.56
C SER A 157 -9.47 2.29 -5.96
N ARG A 158 -8.86 3.48 -6.01
CA ARG A 158 -7.44 3.71 -5.69
C ARG A 158 -6.48 2.90 -6.57
N LEU A 159 -6.97 2.36 -7.67
CA LEU A 159 -6.18 1.60 -8.64
C LEU A 159 -5.28 2.56 -9.43
N VAL A 160 -4.00 2.26 -9.55
CA VAL A 160 -3.13 2.93 -10.51
C VAL A 160 -3.47 2.37 -11.89
N VAL A 161 -4.14 3.18 -12.70
CA VAL A 161 -4.67 2.78 -14.03
C VAL A 161 -3.67 3.07 -15.15
N GLY A 162 -2.75 4.02 -14.95
CA GLY A 162 -1.67 4.33 -15.86
C GLY A 162 -0.45 4.86 -15.14
N TRP A 163 0.73 4.60 -15.69
CA TRP A 163 2.00 5.10 -15.17
C TRP A 163 3.07 5.13 -16.26
N SER A 164 4.06 5.96 -16.07
CA SER A 164 5.21 6.07 -16.95
C SER A 164 6.45 6.46 -16.14
N MET A 165 7.64 6.10 -16.64
CA MET A 165 8.91 6.45 -16.02
C MET A 165 9.87 7.04 -17.04
N GLY A 166 10.48 8.18 -16.70
CA GLY A 166 11.40 8.92 -17.56
C GLY A 166 12.63 9.41 -16.82
N GLU A 167 13.65 9.78 -17.57
CA GLU A 167 14.89 10.38 -17.05
C GLU A 167 14.82 11.91 -17.03
N THR A 168 13.82 12.47 -17.70
CA THR A 168 13.53 13.91 -17.78
C THR A 168 12.12 14.18 -17.31
N LEU A 169 11.88 15.39 -16.82
CA LEU A 169 10.58 15.85 -16.32
C LEU A 169 9.83 16.61 -17.44
N GLU A 170 9.68 15.97 -18.60
CA GLU A 170 8.97 16.54 -19.75
C GLU A 170 7.48 16.19 -19.74
N SER A 171 6.67 16.89 -20.54
CA SER A 171 5.23 16.62 -20.68
C SER A 171 4.94 15.22 -21.26
N SER A 172 5.84 14.68 -22.10
CA SER A 172 5.78 13.33 -22.63
C SER A 172 5.59 12.28 -21.53
N LEU A 173 6.27 12.46 -20.38
CA LEU A 173 6.15 11.55 -19.25
C LEU A 173 4.70 11.47 -18.74
N ALA A 174 4.04 12.59 -18.54
CA ALA A 174 2.64 12.63 -18.10
C ALA A 174 1.69 12.11 -19.19
N ILE A 175 1.96 12.45 -20.47
CA ILE A 175 1.19 11.99 -21.64
C ILE A 175 1.23 10.47 -21.75
N ASP A 176 2.39 9.83 -21.58
CA ASP A 176 2.53 8.38 -21.65
C ASP A 176 1.75 7.68 -20.54
N ALA A 177 1.79 8.21 -19.31
CA ALA A 177 0.98 7.69 -18.20
C ALA A 177 -0.53 7.79 -18.49
N LEU A 178 -0.99 8.93 -19.03
CA LEU A 178 -2.38 9.15 -19.39
C LEU A 178 -2.80 8.26 -20.56
N ASN A 179 -1.97 8.10 -21.58
CA ASN A 179 -2.24 7.22 -22.72
C ASN A 179 -2.39 5.76 -22.26
N MET A 180 -1.51 5.27 -21.36
CA MET A 180 -1.64 3.94 -20.76
C MET A 180 -2.99 3.80 -20.04
N ALA A 181 -3.39 4.78 -19.23
CA ALA A 181 -4.66 4.78 -18.52
C ALA A 181 -5.85 4.71 -19.49
N ILE A 182 -5.85 5.56 -20.52
CA ILE A 182 -6.91 5.60 -21.54
C ILE A 182 -7.01 4.28 -22.31
N GLN A 183 -5.88 3.69 -22.71
CA GLN A 183 -5.86 2.42 -23.44
C GLN A 183 -6.39 1.24 -22.59
N ARG A 184 -6.00 1.21 -21.31
CA ARG A 184 -6.42 0.14 -20.39
C ARG A 184 -7.88 0.24 -19.98
N ARG A 185 -8.38 1.45 -19.73
CA ARG A 185 -9.68 1.67 -19.09
C ARG A 185 -10.77 2.09 -20.07
N ARG A 186 -10.43 2.79 -21.14
CA ARG A 186 -11.36 3.32 -22.14
C ARG A 186 -12.52 4.09 -21.49
N PRO A 187 -12.21 5.14 -20.71
CA PRO A 187 -13.22 5.87 -19.95
C PRO A 187 -14.28 6.48 -20.88
N ALA A 188 -15.50 6.60 -20.38
CA ALA A 188 -16.56 7.32 -21.05
C ALA A 188 -16.27 8.83 -21.11
N ALA A 189 -16.95 9.55 -21.99
CA ALA A 189 -16.97 11.00 -22.00
C ALA A 189 -17.42 11.57 -20.63
N GLY A 190 -16.86 12.71 -20.24
CA GLY A 190 -17.15 13.33 -18.95
C GLY A 190 -16.26 12.88 -17.78
N LEU A 191 -15.23 12.04 -18.03
CA LEU A 191 -14.21 11.74 -17.05
C LEU A 191 -13.66 13.03 -16.43
N LEU A 192 -13.70 13.17 -15.12
CA LEU A 192 -13.03 14.26 -14.38
C LEU A 192 -11.56 13.89 -14.17
N HIS A 193 -10.65 14.63 -14.80
CA HIS A 193 -9.22 14.46 -14.64
C HIS A 193 -8.64 15.56 -13.76
N HIS A 194 -8.11 15.20 -12.61
CA HIS A 194 -7.52 16.13 -11.64
C HIS A 194 -5.99 15.99 -11.56
N SER A 195 -5.28 17.12 -11.52
CA SER A 195 -3.83 17.17 -11.33
C SER A 195 -3.41 18.36 -10.48
N ASP A 196 -2.14 18.41 -10.12
CA ASP A 196 -1.55 19.65 -9.65
C ASP A 196 -1.39 20.67 -10.82
N ARG A 197 -0.78 21.84 -10.53
CA ARG A 197 -0.50 22.87 -11.53
C ARG A 197 0.88 22.71 -12.16
N GLY A 198 1.42 21.50 -12.22
CA GLY A 198 2.69 21.26 -12.88
C GLY A 198 2.64 21.62 -14.37
N VAL A 199 3.74 22.17 -14.90
CA VAL A 199 3.86 22.57 -16.32
C VAL A 199 3.53 21.43 -17.27
N GLN A 200 3.76 20.17 -16.88
CA GLN A 200 3.50 18.96 -17.65
C GLN A 200 2.00 18.81 -17.93
N TYR A 201 1.16 19.06 -16.92
CA TYR A 201 -0.30 18.94 -17.00
C TYR A 201 -0.96 20.15 -17.68
N ALA A 202 -0.29 21.30 -17.66
CA ALA A 202 -0.76 22.52 -18.32
C ALA A 202 -0.35 22.60 -19.79
N SER A 203 0.50 21.68 -20.29
CA SER A 203 0.96 21.65 -21.68
C SER A 203 -0.19 21.49 -22.68
N ASN A 204 -0.04 22.06 -23.87
CA ASN A 204 -1.06 22.01 -24.92
C ASN A 204 -1.34 20.55 -25.36
N ASP A 205 -0.31 19.73 -25.49
CA ASP A 205 -0.44 18.35 -25.93
C ASP A 205 -1.21 17.48 -24.90
N TYR A 206 -0.92 17.69 -23.61
CA TYR A 206 -1.65 17.00 -22.55
C TYR A 206 -3.13 17.38 -22.51
N ARG A 207 -3.41 18.68 -22.67
CA ARG A 207 -4.78 19.22 -22.72
C ARG A 207 -5.54 18.73 -23.96
N ALA A 208 -4.92 18.74 -25.14
CA ALA A 208 -5.50 18.24 -26.36
C ALA A 208 -5.91 16.75 -26.25
N LEU A 209 -5.10 15.94 -25.55
CA LEU A 209 -5.43 14.55 -25.30
C LEU A 209 -6.67 14.39 -24.41
N LEU A 210 -6.80 15.21 -23.36
CA LEU A 210 -7.99 15.21 -22.49
C LEU A 210 -9.24 15.75 -23.21
N GLU A 211 -9.10 16.81 -24.00
CA GLU A 211 -10.18 17.39 -24.83
C GLU A 211 -10.67 16.38 -25.86
N GLY A 212 -9.77 15.66 -26.54
CA GLY A 212 -10.10 14.59 -27.47
C GLY A 212 -10.86 13.41 -26.82
N LYS A 213 -10.80 13.29 -25.50
CA LYS A 213 -11.59 12.33 -24.71
C LYS A 213 -12.82 12.93 -24.05
N GLN A 214 -13.12 14.21 -24.33
CA GLN A 214 -14.21 14.95 -23.69
C GLN A 214 -14.12 14.90 -22.15
N ALA A 215 -12.90 14.92 -21.62
CA ALA A 215 -12.66 14.91 -20.19
C ALA A 215 -12.82 16.32 -19.60
N VAL A 216 -13.32 16.39 -18.38
CA VAL A 216 -13.39 17.62 -17.59
C VAL A 216 -12.07 17.81 -16.85
N VAL A 217 -11.36 18.88 -17.15
CA VAL A 217 -10.05 19.18 -16.53
C VAL A 217 -10.25 19.91 -15.21
N SER A 218 -9.58 19.44 -14.16
CA SER A 218 -9.55 20.03 -12.83
C SER A 218 -8.11 20.17 -12.35
N MET A 219 -7.76 21.32 -11.77
CA MET A 219 -6.42 21.54 -11.21
C MET A 219 -6.49 22.03 -9.77
N SER A 220 -5.52 21.61 -8.95
CA SER A 220 -5.36 22.04 -7.57
C SER A 220 -5.24 23.57 -7.46
N ARG A 221 -5.68 24.15 -6.34
CA ARG A 221 -5.47 25.59 -6.05
C ARG A 221 -3.97 25.87 -5.79
N LYS A 222 -3.52 27.08 -6.12
CA LYS A 222 -2.10 27.46 -5.94
C LYS A 222 -1.68 27.32 -4.47
N GLY A 223 -0.59 26.59 -4.24
CA GLY A 223 -0.03 26.39 -2.89
C GLY A 223 -0.87 25.50 -1.97
N ASN A 224 -1.86 24.80 -2.49
CA ASN A 224 -2.75 23.96 -1.70
C ASN A 224 -2.51 22.48 -1.98
N CYS A 225 -1.59 21.87 -1.21
CA CYS A 225 -1.25 20.44 -1.33
C CYS A 225 -2.44 19.49 -1.02
N TRP A 226 -3.42 19.94 -0.24
CA TRP A 226 -4.58 19.12 0.11
C TRP A 226 -5.50 18.83 -1.08
N ASP A 227 -5.40 19.59 -2.16
CA ASP A 227 -6.27 19.41 -3.32
C ASP A 227 -5.88 18.18 -4.16
N ASN A 228 -4.66 17.63 -4.02
CA ASN A 228 -4.20 16.39 -4.65
C ASN A 228 -3.83 15.27 -3.63
N ALA A 229 -4.46 15.30 -2.47
CA ALA A 229 -4.10 14.44 -1.32
C ALA A 229 -4.14 12.94 -1.62
N VAL A 230 -4.91 12.50 -2.61
CA VAL A 230 -5.02 11.07 -2.97
C VAL A 230 -3.76 10.59 -3.69
N ALA A 231 -3.28 11.34 -4.68
CA ALA A 231 -2.03 11.03 -5.37
C ALA A 231 -0.82 11.18 -4.42
N GLU A 232 -0.82 12.22 -3.57
CA GLU A 232 0.19 12.39 -2.52
C GLU A 232 0.22 11.20 -1.54
N SER A 233 -0.95 10.67 -1.16
CA SER A 233 -1.05 9.48 -0.30
C SER A 233 -0.49 8.21 -0.97
N PHE A 234 -0.68 8.07 -2.27
CA PHE A 234 -0.05 7.00 -3.04
C PHE A 234 1.47 7.15 -3.02
N PHE A 235 2.00 8.34 -3.34
CA PHE A 235 3.44 8.56 -3.33
C PHE A 235 4.06 8.43 -1.94
N ALA A 236 3.37 8.86 -0.88
CA ALA A 236 3.81 8.57 0.48
C ALA A 236 3.88 7.06 0.76
N THR A 237 3.02 6.26 0.14
CA THR A 237 3.07 4.80 0.23
C THR A 237 4.27 4.23 -0.54
N VAL A 238 4.54 4.71 -1.76
CA VAL A 238 5.73 4.35 -2.55
C VAL A 238 7.01 4.68 -1.79
N GLU A 239 7.08 5.89 -1.23
CA GLU A 239 8.23 6.34 -0.44
C GLU A 239 8.50 5.42 0.75
N ILE A 240 7.47 5.13 1.56
CA ILE A 240 7.62 4.33 2.78
C ILE A 240 7.87 2.85 2.48
N GLU A 241 7.14 2.29 1.54
CA GLU A 241 7.08 0.85 1.33
C GLU A 241 8.10 0.36 0.28
N LEU A 242 8.62 1.26 -0.56
CA LEU A 242 9.59 0.94 -1.60
C LEU A 242 10.87 1.77 -1.46
N ILE A 243 10.83 3.09 -1.65
CA ILE A 243 12.03 3.92 -1.86
C ILE A 243 12.91 4.03 -0.61
N GLN A 244 12.31 4.19 0.57
CA GLN A 244 13.00 4.60 1.81
C GLN A 244 14.18 3.71 2.22
N ASP A 245 14.15 2.43 1.89
CA ASP A 245 15.15 1.43 2.29
C ASP A 245 15.97 0.91 1.09
N GLU A 246 15.80 1.50 -0.09
CA GLU A 246 16.48 1.11 -1.33
C GLU A 246 17.58 2.12 -1.70
N ASP A 247 18.63 1.61 -2.33
CA ASP A 247 19.76 2.38 -2.86
C ASP A 247 20.11 1.82 -4.25
N TRP A 248 19.28 2.15 -5.23
CA TRP A 248 19.47 1.64 -6.59
C TRP A 248 20.70 2.22 -7.26
N HIS A 249 21.55 1.36 -7.80
CA HIS A 249 22.71 1.76 -8.56
C HIS A 249 22.31 2.38 -9.91
N THR A 250 21.29 1.80 -10.56
CA THR A 250 20.84 2.22 -11.89
C THR A 250 19.36 2.59 -11.91
N ARG A 251 18.99 3.44 -12.87
CA ARG A 251 17.59 3.73 -13.15
C ARG A 251 16.83 2.47 -13.59
N ASN A 252 17.51 1.52 -14.25
CA ASN A 252 16.86 0.29 -14.71
C ASN A 252 16.46 -0.62 -13.54
N GLU A 253 17.29 -0.74 -12.51
CA GLU A 253 16.93 -1.44 -11.27
C GLU A 253 15.70 -0.80 -10.61
N ALA A 254 15.67 0.53 -10.48
CA ALA A 254 14.52 1.26 -9.95
C ALA A 254 13.26 1.04 -10.79
N ARG A 255 13.36 1.04 -12.13
CA ARG A 255 12.23 0.75 -13.04
C ARG A 255 11.62 -0.62 -12.77
N GLY A 256 12.43 -1.66 -12.62
CA GLY A 256 11.96 -3.01 -12.31
C GLY A 256 11.26 -3.08 -10.96
N ALA A 257 11.82 -2.46 -9.93
CA ALA A 257 11.25 -2.41 -8.59
C ALA A 257 9.92 -1.65 -8.54
N ILE A 258 9.82 -0.51 -9.24
CA ILE A 258 8.59 0.29 -9.32
C ILE A 258 7.51 -0.46 -10.11
N PHE A 259 7.86 -1.10 -11.21
CA PHE A 259 6.94 -1.94 -11.98
C PHE A 259 6.31 -3.03 -11.09
N GLU A 260 7.13 -3.81 -10.39
CA GLU A 260 6.66 -4.85 -9.47
C GLU A 260 5.81 -4.25 -8.35
N PHE A 261 6.23 -3.09 -7.82
CA PHE A 261 5.49 -2.42 -6.77
C PHE A 261 4.09 -1.99 -7.23
N VAL A 262 3.95 -1.35 -8.38
CA VAL A 262 2.67 -0.84 -8.87
C VAL A 262 1.77 -1.98 -9.33
N GLU A 263 2.26 -2.84 -10.23
CA GLU A 263 1.42 -3.82 -10.92
C GLU A 263 1.11 -5.06 -10.07
N VAL A 264 2.08 -5.51 -9.28
CA VAL A 264 1.92 -6.74 -8.48
C VAL A 264 1.52 -6.42 -7.05
N TRP A 265 2.32 -5.58 -6.37
CA TRP A 265 2.09 -5.32 -4.95
C TRP A 265 0.92 -4.37 -4.70
N TYR A 266 1.01 -3.11 -5.14
CA TYR A 266 0.04 -2.06 -4.80
C TYR A 266 -1.36 -2.37 -5.33
N ASN A 267 -1.47 -2.64 -6.61
CA ASN A 267 -2.77 -2.85 -7.25
C ASN A 267 -3.43 -4.17 -6.83
N ARG A 268 -2.68 -5.26 -6.66
CA ARG A 268 -3.25 -6.62 -6.54
C ARG A 268 -3.09 -7.30 -5.19
N GLN A 269 -2.12 -6.89 -4.36
CA GLN A 269 -1.84 -7.58 -3.10
C GLN A 269 -2.00 -6.68 -1.88
N ARG A 270 -1.72 -5.39 -2.00
CA ARG A 270 -1.70 -4.46 -0.89
C ARG A 270 -3.10 -4.18 -0.35
N ARG A 271 -3.35 -4.53 0.92
CA ARG A 271 -4.57 -4.16 1.65
C ARG A 271 -4.65 -2.66 1.89
N HIS A 272 -5.72 -2.03 1.43
CA HIS A 272 -5.90 -0.58 1.53
C HIS A 272 -6.95 -0.21 2.60
N SER A 273 -6.58 0.60 3.59
CA SER A 273 -7.48 0.91 4.73
C SER A 273 -8.74 1.66 4.32
N SER A 274 -8.65 2.59 3.37
CA SER A 274 -9.84 3.31 2.87
C SER A 274 -10.76 2.43 2.02
N LEU A 275 -10.30 1.27 1.56
CA LEU A 275 -11.07 0.29 0.79
C LEU A 275 -11.53 -0.89 1.67
N LYS A 276 -11.73 -0.66 2.96
CA LYS A 276 -12.13 -1.71 3.94
C LYS A 276 -11.16 -2.90 3.92
N TYR A 277 -9.87 -2.63 3.75
CA TYR A 277 -8.79 -3.60 3.61
C TYR A 277 -8.91 -4.56 2.40
N GLN A 278 -9.68 -4.21 1.38
CA GLN A 278 -9.57 -4.85 0.06
C GLN A 278 -8.36 -4.31 -0.69
N THR A 279 -7.88 -5.05 -1.69
CA THR A 279 -6.89 -4.51 -2.64
C THR A 279 -7.57 -3.56 -3.62
N PRO A 280 -6.86 -2.61 -4.25
CA PRO A 280 -7.42 -1.77 -5.29
C PRO A 280 -8.11 -2.57 -6.41
N ALA A 281 -7.51 -3.66 -6.89
CA ALA A 281 -8.07 -4.49 -7.95
C ALA A 281 -9.34 -5.25 -7.52
N GLU A 282 -9.38 -5.81 -6.29
CA GLU A 282 -10.57 -6.45 -5.74
C GLU A 282 -11.72 -5.45 -5.61
N PHE A 283 -11.40 -4.24 -5.15
CA PHE A 283 -12.38 -3.19 -4.94
C PHE A 283 -12.92 -2.65 -6.28
N ASP A 284 -12.05 -2.40 -7.26
CA ASP A 284 -12.40 -1.98 -8.61
C ASP A 284 -13.38 -2.99 -9.26
N LYS A 285 -13.03 -4.27 -9.23
CA LYS A 285 -13.88 -5.35 -9.74
C LYS A 285 -15.27 -5.34 -9.09
N ARG A 286 -15.32 -5.21 -7.77
CA ARG A 286 -16.59 -5.16 -7.02
C ARG A 286 -17.45 -3.97 -7.41
N LEU A 287 -16.85 -2.79 -7.59
CA LEU A 287 -17.59 -1.60 -8.02
C LEU A 287 -18.17 -1.78 -9.42
N TRP A 288 -17.42 -2.36 -10.35
CA TRP A 288 -17.92 -2.69 -11.68
C TRP A 288 -19.06 -3.73 -11.66
N GLU A 289 -18.95 -4.75 -10.83
CA GLU A 289 -20.00 -5.74 -10.64
C GLU A 289 -21.28 -5.09 -10.10
N ALA A 290 -21.14 -4.22 -9.11
CA ALA A 290 -22.27 -3.46 -8.55
C ALA A 290 -22.93 -2.52 -9.57
N ALA A 291 -22.12 -1.82 -10.39
CA ALA A 291 -22.64 -0.90 -11.43
C ALA A 291 -23.38 -1.63 -12.57
N ARG A 292 -23.05 -2.90 -12.81
CA ARG A 292 -23.71 -3.73 -13.84
C ARG A 292 -24.89 -4.54 -13.30
N ALA A 293 -25.07 -4.59 -11.99
CA ALA A 293 -26.19 -5.31 -11.40
C ALA A 293 -27.53 -4.67 -11.82
N PRO A 294 -28.55 -5.43 -12.24
CA PRO A 294 -29.86 -4.89 -12.54
C PRO A 294 -30.45 -4.22 -11.29
N LEU A 295 -31.02 -3.04 -11.47
CA LEU A 295 -31.73 -2.36 -10.38
C LEU A 295 -32.75 -3.33 -9.76
N PRO A 296 -32.86 -3.40 -8.41
CA PRO A 296 -33.90 -4.19 -7.78
C PRO A 296 -35.26 -3.74 -8.34
N LYS A 297 -36.04 -4.68 -8.85
CA LYS A 297 -37.42 -4.38 -9.28
C LYS A 297 -38.11 -3.79 -8.08
N ALA A 298 -38.62 -2.56 -8.24
CA ALA A 298 -39.45 -1.94 -7.21
C ALA A 298 -40.61 -2.90 -6.91
N ALA A 299 -40.72 -3.29 -5.65
CA ALA A 299 -41.80 -4.15 -5.16
C ALA A 299 -43.09 -3.35 -5.01
#